data_241f4602cb6b9f9fe170e850941d4c34
#
_entry.id   241f4602cb6b9f9fe170e850941d4c34
#
_cell.length_a   1.000
_cell.length_b   1.000
_cell.length_c   1.000
_cell.angle_alpha   90.00
_cell.angle_beta   90.00
_cell.angle_gamma   90.00
#
_symmetry.space_group_name_H-M   'P 1'
#
loop_
_entity.id
_entity.type
_entity.pdbx_description
1 polymer ?
#
loop_
_entity_poly.entity_id
_entity_poly.type
_entity_poly.pdbx_seq_one_letter_code
_entity_poly.pdbx_strand_id
1 'polypeptide(L)'
;IALSLAALGIRIIAPMPGRGTIGIEVPNRDPQVVPIRRALEDPKYQNTKYKLPMAIGCTVSNEVFVADLTKMPHLLVAGATGKGKSVGLNTIIASLLYKKGPSELKLILVDPKRVEFSVYADLEKYYFARVPGEDRCIVTDPAKVVKTLNCLVQEMENRYSVLEEVKVRKLEDYNEKWRKELRHVLNAEGAPKYKFMPYIVCIIDEFADMIMTSGKEVETPIVRIAQKARAVGIHLIVATQRPAAN
;
A
#
# COMPACT_ATOMS: atom_id res chain seq x y z
N ILE A 1 -38.79 6.58 4.91
CA ILE A 1 -37.94 5.45 5.35
C ILE A 1 -36.94 5.94 6.41
N ALA A 2 -36.11 6.99 6.16
CA ALA A 2 -35.15 7.49 7.15
C ALA A 2 -35.83 7.95 8.45
N LEU A 3 -36.91 8.73 8.37
CA LEU A 3 -37.71 9.17 9.51
C LEU A 3 -38.34 7.99 10.25
N SER A 4 -38.84 6.99 9.53
CA SER A 4 -39.48 5.81 10.13
C SER A 4 -38.51 4.86 10.83
N LEU A 5 -37.22 4.89 10.44
CA LEU A 5 -36.17 4.06 11.04
C LEU A 5 -35.35 4.80 12.08
N ALA A 6 -35.64 6.10 12.31
CA ALA A 6 -34.90 6.98 13.22
C ALA A 6 -33.36 6.89 13.05
N ALA A 7 -32.90 6.66 11.81
CA ALA A 7 -31.49 6.46 11.48
C ALA A 7 -30.94 7.62 10.66
N LEU A 8 -29.79 8.14 11.08
CA LEU A 8 -29.03 9.15 10.35
C LEU A 8 -28.12 8.43 9.33
N GLY A 9 -28.25 8.76 8.04
CA GLY A 9 -27.36 8.26 7.01
C GLY A 9 -27.73 6.92 6.39
N ILE A 10 -28.97 6.77 5.91
CA ILE A 10 -29.40 5.61 5.13
C ILE A 10 -28.82 5.68 3.73
N ARG A 11 -28.26 4.55 3.25
CA ARG A 11 -27.78 4.38 1.87
C ARG A 11 -28.74 3.44 1.11
N ILE A 12 -29.16 3.88 -0.06
CA ILE A 12 -30.01 3.07 -0.95
C ILE A 12 -29.15 2.60 -2.12
N ILE A 13 -29.15 1.29 -2.35
CA ILE A 13 -28.46 0.63 -3.47
C ILE A 13 -29.53 0.12 -4.42
N ALA A 14 -29.67 0.76 -5.56
CA ALA A 14 -30.68 0.42 -6.56
C ALA A 14 -30.14 0.57 -7.98
N PRO A 15 -30.24 -0.46 -8.84
CA PRO A 15 -30.61 -1.83 -8.51
C PRO A 15 -29.47 -2.61 -7.84
N MET A 16 -29.79 -3.65 -7.08
CA MET A 16 -28.75 -4.58 -6.58
C MET A 16 -28.25 -5.46 -7.74
N PRO A 17 -26.92 -5.51 -7.99
CA PRO A 17 -26.36 -6.34 -9.04
C PRO A 17 -26.75 -7.82 -8.89
N GLY A 18 -27.31 -8.41 -9.98
CA GLY A 18 -27.73 -9.81 -9.99
C GLY A 18 -29.01 -10.15 -9.21
N ARG A 19 -29.71 -9.14 -8.65
CA ARG A 19 -31.00 -9.30 -7.95
C ARG A 19 -31.96 -8.21 -8.39
N GLY A 20 -33.20 -8.54 -8.69
CA GLY A 20 -34.24 -7.58 -9.04
C GLY A 20 -34.81 -6.82 -7.83
N THR A 21 -33.98 -6.50 -6.83
CA THR A 21 -34.36 -5.89 -5.56
C THR A 21 -33.56 -4.62 -5.27
N ILE A 22 -34.06 -3.80 -4.37
CA ILE A 22 -33.39 -2.61 -3.84
C ILE A 22 -32.77 -2.98 -2.48
N GLY A 23 -31.49 -2.64 -2.28
CA GLY A 23 -30.81 -2.75 -0.99
C GLY A 23 -30.96 -1.46 -0.19
N ILE A 24 -31.26 -1.57 1.09
CA ILE A 24 -31.28 -0.43 2.03
C ILE A 24 -30.30 -0.74 3.15
N GLU A 25 -29.21 0.04 3.24
CA GLU A 25 -28.23 -0.05 4.32
C GLU A 25 -28.65 0.94 5.43
N VAL A 26 -28.80 0.41 6.63
CA VAL A 26 -29.15 1.19 7.83
C VAL A 26 -28.03 1.02 8.83
N PRO A 27 -27.46 2.10 9.40
CA PRO A 27 -26.44 2.01 10.45
C PRO A 27 -26.98 1.24 11.67
N ASN A 28 -26.09 0.43 12.27
CA ASN A 28 -26.41 -0.21 13.54
C ASN A 28 -26.55 0.82 14.66
N ARG A 29 -27.47 0.60 15.60
CA ARG A 29 -27.58 1.44 16.80
C ARG A 29 -26.31 1.38 17.66
N ASP A 30 -25.76 0.18 17.82
CA ASP A 30 -24.52 -0.07 18.56
C ASP A 30 -23.47 -0.65 17.59
N PRO A 31 -22.65 0.18 16.92
CA PRO A 31 -21.66 -0.28 15.98
C PRO A 31 -20.53 -1.04 16.73
N GLN A 32 -20.27 -2.27 16.29
CA GLN A 32 -19.20 -3.08 16.85
C GLN A 32 -17.88 -2.82 16.13
N VAL A 33 -16.80 -2.73 16.91
CA VAL A 33 -15.44 -2.67 16.38
C VAL A 33 -15.03 -4.04 15.85
N VAL A 34 -14.56 -4.10 14.62
CA VAL A 34 -13.96 -5.31 14.04
C VAL A 34 -12.46 -5.31 14.33
N PRO A 35 -11.98 -6.15 15.26
CA PRO A 35 -10.55 -6.21 15.55
C PRO A 35 -9.80 -6.77 14.36
N ILE A 36 -8.65 -6.16 14.03
CA ILE A 36 -7.79 -6.64 12.92
C ILE A 36 -7.38 -8.11 13.09
N ARG A 37 -7.20 -8.56 14.32
CA ARG A 37 -6.87 -9.95 14.62
C ARG A 37 -7.84 -10.94 14.00
N ARG A 38 -9.15 -10.66 14.07
CA ARG A 38 -10.18 -11.48 13.44
C ARG A 38 -9.97 -11.61 11.93
N ALA A 39 -9.60 -10.51 11.28
CA ALA A 39 -9.39 -10.50 9.84
C ALA A 39 -8.09 -11.22 9.45
N LEU A 40 -7.03 -11.11 10.26
CA LEU A 40 -5.76 -11.78 10.03
C LEU A 40 -5.82 -13.29 10.30
N GLU A 41 -6.63 -13.75 11.26
CA GLU A 41 -6.81 -15.16 11.59
C GLU A 41 -7.80 -15.87 10.66
N ASP A 42 -8.56 -15.13 9.85
CA ASP A 42 -9.55 -15.71 8.93
C ASP A 42 -8.88 -16.57 7.84
N PRO A 43 -9.42 -17.76 7.51
CA PRO A 43 -8.92 -18.63 6.45
C PRO A 43 -8.80 -17.95 5.09
N LYS A 44 -9.68 -16.98 4.76
CA LYS A 44 -9.59 -16.21 3.52
C LYS A 44 -8.28 -15.43 3.42
N TYR A 45 -7.79 -14.89 4.54
CA TYR A 45 -6.49 -14.21 4.58
C TYR A 45 -5.34 -15.22 4.71
N GLN A 46 -5.44 -16.18 5.61
CA GLN A 46 -4.37 -17.15 5.89
C GLN A 46 -4.01 -17.99 4.66
N ASN A 47 -5.00 -18.47 3.91
CA ASN A 47 -4.82 -19.36 2.76
C ASN A 47 -4.80 -18.64 1.42
N THR A 48 -4.81 -17.29 1.39
CA THR A 48 -4.83 -16.55 0.15
C THR A 48 -3.54 -16.74 -0.66
N LYS A 49 -3.70 -16.83 -1.98
CA LYS A 49 -2.59 -16.83 -2.96
C LYS A 49 -2.20 -15.41 -3.41
N TYR A 50 -2.80 -14.38 -2.83
CA TYR A 50 -2.51 -13.00 -3.16
C TYR A 50 -1.05 -12.65 -2.84
N LYS A 51 -0.46 -11.81 -3.67
CA LYS A 51 0.94 -11.42 -3.53
C LYS A 51 1.16 -10.41 -2.42
N LEU A 52 0.28 -9.42 -2.33
CA LEU A 52 0.26 -8.40 -1.28
C LEU A 52 -1.16 -8.31 -0.68
N PRO A 53 -1.57 -9.29 0.15
CA PRO A 53 -2.92 -9.32 0.69
C PRO A 53 -3.12 -8.25 1.76
N MET A 54 -4.25 -7.58 1.69
CA MET A 54 -4.73 -6.61 2.66
C MET A 54 -6.05 -7.11 3.24
N ALA A 55 -6.07 -7.39 4.54
CA ALA A 55 -7.28 -7.74 5.28
C ALA A 55 -7.96 -6.45 5.74
N ILE A 56 -8.83 -5.89 4.89
CA ILE A 56 -9.36 -4.52 5.06
C ILE A 56 -10.43 -4.43 6.16
N GLY A 57 -11.14 -5.52 6.41
CA GLY A 57 -12.21 -5.57 7.43
C GLY A 57 -13.28 -6.60 7.09
N CYS A 58 -14.53 -6.33 7.48
CA CYS A 58 -15.67 -7.19 7.20
C CYS A 58 -16.69 -6.47 6.31
N THR A 59 -17.34 -7.23 5.45
CA THR A 59 -18.50 -6.78 4.66
C THR A 59 -19.74 -6.62 5.54
N VAL A 60 -20.80 -6.06 4.98
CA VAL A 60 -22.11 -5.96 5.66
C VAL A 60 -22.71 -7.34 5.99
N SER A 61 -22.31 -8.39 5.28
CA SER A 61 -22.66 -9.77 5.60
C SER A 61 -21.74 -10.43 6.65
N ASN A 62 -20.91 -9.63 7.31
CA ASN A 62 -19.98 -10.05 8.37
C ASN A 62 -18.89 -11.03 7.90
N GLU A 63 -18.58 -11.05 6.61
CA GLU A 63 -17.49 -11.83 6.03
C GLU A 63 -16.23 -11.01 5.92
N VAL A 64 -15.07 -11.60 6.23
CA VAL A 64 -13.77 -10.94 6.06
C VAL A 64 -13.52 -10.63 4.59
N PHE A 65 -13.13 -9.38 4.31
CA PHE A 65 -12.78 -8.90 2.99
C PHE A 65 -11.27 -8.76 2.85
N VAL A 66 -10.71 -9.51 1.91
CA VAL A 66 -9.28 -9.51 1.60
C VAL A 66 -9.08 -9.05 0.16
N ALA A 67 -8.23 -8.06 -0.04
CA ALA A 67 -7.88 -7.55 -1.36
C ALA A 67 -6.37 -7.76 -1.63
N ASP A 68 -5.98 -7.76 -2.91
CA ASP A 68 -4.59 -7.85 -3.32
C ASP A 68 -4.12 -6.49 -3.86
N LEU A 69 -3.15 -5.86 -3.20
CA LEU A 69 -2.59 -4.58 -3.64
C LEU A 69 -1.97 -4.67 -5.04
N THR A 70 -1.43 -5.82 -5.45
CA THR A 70 -0.87 -5.98 -6.80
C THR A 70 -1.92 -5.89 -7.91
N LYS A 71 -3.18 -6.19 -7.60
CA LYS A 71 -4.33 -6.04 -8.52
C LYS A 71 -4.90 -4.63 -8.52
N MET A 72 -4.71 -3.90 -7.43
CA MET A 72 -5.01 -2.48 -7.26
C MET A 72 -3.68 -1.75 -7.07
N PRO A 73 -2.87 -1.57 -8.13
CA PRO A 73 -1.43 -1.28 -8.02
C PRO A 73 -1.12 -0.03 -7.21
N HIS A 74 -2.05 0.92 -7.16
CA HIS A 74 -1.95 2.11 -6.35
C HIS A 74 -3.31 2.37 -5.70
N LEU A 75 -3.29 2.80 -4.44
CA LEU A 75 -4.49 2.98 -3.62
C LEU A 75 -4.57 4.41 -3.12
N LEU A 76 -5.72 5.04 -3.28
CA LEU A 76 -6.08 6.28 -2.63
C LEU A 76 -6.98 5.99 -1.43
N VAL A 77 -6.56 6.44 -0.26
CA VAL A 77 -7.32 6.32 1.00
C VAL A 77 -7.75 7.71 1.44
N ALA A 78 -9.04 8.01 1.32
CA ALA A 78 -9.58 9.31 1.73
C ALA A 78 -10.50 9.17 2.94
N GLY A 79 -10.37 10.09 3.89
CA GLY A 79 -11.22 10.13 5.06
C GLY A 79 -10.93 11.33 5.95
N ALA A 80 -11.99 12.04 6.37
CA ALA A 80 -11.86 13.14 7.32
C ALA A 80 -11.34 12.64 8.68
N THR A 81 -10.89 13.55 9.51
CA THR A 81 -10.44 13.26 10.88
C THR A 81 -11.48 12.43 11.65
N GLY A 82 -11.05 11.39 12.33
CA GLY A 82 -11.92 10.48 13.09
C GLY A 82 -12.75 9.51 12.24
N LYS A 83 -12.59 9.48 10.91
CA LYS A 83 -13.33 8.56 10.00
C LYS A 83 -12.55 7.28 9.67
N GLY A 84 -11.51 6.96 10.41
CA GLY A 84 -10.81 5.69 10.31
C GLY A 84 -9.68 5.63 9.29
N LYS A 85 -9.25 6.74 8.67
CA LYS A 85 -8.13 6.78 7.72
C LYS A 85 -6.86 6.12 8.31
N SER A 86 -6.41 6.56 9.46
CA SER A 86 -5.23 6.04 10.15
C SER A 86 -5.39 4.57 10.55
N VAL A 87 -6.57 4.19 11.03
CA VAL A 87 -6.89 2.78 11.32
C VAL A 87 -6.81 1.94 10.06
N GLY A 88 -7.34 2.42 8.94
CA GLY A 88 -7.27 1.76 7.63
C GLY A 88 -5.83 1.58 7.16
N LEU A 89 -4.98 2.61 7.25
CA LEU A 89 -3.57 2.52 6.90
C LEU A 89 -2.82 1.51 7.78
N ASN A 90 -3.03 1.56 9.09
CA ASN A 90 -2.42 0.61 10.03
C ASN A 90 -2.90 -0.83 9.76
N THR A 91 -4.17 -1.01 9.41
CA THR A 91 -4.72 -2.31 9.01
C THR A 91 -4.01 -2.87 7.77
N ILE A 92 -3.78 -2.03 6.76
CA ILE A 92 -3.05 -2.42 5.55
C ILE A 92 -1.60 -2.78 5.87
N ILE A 93 -0.89 -1.92 6.62
CA ILE A 93 0.51 -2.16 6.99
C ILE A 93 0.64 -3.47 7.77
N ALA A 94 -0.18 -3.66 8.81
CA ALA A 94 -0.18 -4.90 9.58
C ALA A 94 -0.46 -6.12 8.69
N SER A 95 -1.44 -6.06 7.80
CA SER A 95 -1.72 -7.15 6.87
C SER A 95 -0.51 -7.52 6.02
N LEU A 96 0.19 -6.53 5.48
CA LEU A 96 1.37 -6.77 4.67
C LEU A 96 2.52 -7.39 5.48
N LEU A 97 2.77 -6.88 6.69
CA LEU A 97 3.81 -7.36 7.60
C LEU A 97 3.56 -8.79 8.09
N TYR A 98 2.31 -9.15 8.37
CA TYR A 98 1.94 -10.51 8.80
C TYR A 98 2.06 -11.55 7.68
N LYS A 99 2.06 -11.12 6.41
CA LYS A 99 2.11 -12.05 5.27
C LYS A 99 3.49 -12.12 4.60
N LYS A 100 4.29 -11.07 4.68
CA LYS A 100 5.56 -10.95 3.95
C LYS A 100 6.74 -10.74 4.89
N GLY A 101 7.77 -11.53 4.67
CA GLY A 101 9.04 -11.32 5.35
C GLY A 101 9.83 -10.12 4.79
N PRO A 102 10.84 -9.64 5.53
CA PRO A 102 11.63 -8.45 5.15
C PRO A 102 12.45 -8.64 3.87
N SER A 103 12.69 -9.86 3.44
CA SER A 103 13.32 -10.15 2.14
C SER A 103 12.36 -10.03 0.95
N GLU A 104 11.04 -10.07 1.19
CA GLU A 104 10.01 -10.02 0.14
C GLU A 104 9.30 -8.67 0.07
N LEU A 105 9.35 -7.87 1.15
CA LEU A 105 8.65 -6.60 1.27
C LEU A 105 9.57 -5.53 1.86
N LYS A 106 9.56 -4.36 1.24
CA LYS A 106 10.12 -3.14 1.80
C LYS A 106 9.07 -2.05 1.86
N LEU A 107 9.10 -1.27 2.94
CA LEU A 107 8.20 -0.15 3.16
C LEU A 107 8.94 1.17 3.05
N ILE A 108 8.27 2.18 2.56
CA ILE A 108 8.65 3.58 2.66
C ILE A 108 7.45 4.28 3.31
N LEU A 109 7.64 4.85 4.49
CA LEU A 109 6.59 5.54 5.22
C LEU A 109 6.87 7.04 5.24
N VAL A 110 5.89 7.83 4.80
CA VAL A 110 5.92 9.29 4.79
C VAL A 110 4.86 9.80 5.76
N ASP A 111 5.33 10.38 6.87
CA ASP A 111 4.49 10.90 7.97
C ASP A 111 4.92 12.32 8.34
N PRO A 112 4.41 13.34 7.65
CA PRO A 112 4.80 14.72 7.91
C PRO A 112 4.42 15.19 9.32
N LYS A 113 3.41 14.59 9.92
CA LYS A 113 2.91 14.94 11.26
C LYS A 113 3.61 14.19 12.40
N ARG A 114 4.38 13.15 12.09
CA ARG A 114 5.12 12.30 13.07
C ARG A 114 4.22 11.60 14.09
N VAL A 115 3.01 11.26 13.70
CA VAL A 115 2.00 10.70 14.62
C VAL A 115 1.65 9.26 14.27
N GLU A 116 1.40 8.99 12.98
CA GLU A 116 0.73 7.77 12.56
C GLU A 116 1.67 6.56 12.45
N PHE A 117 2.91 6.76 12.04
CA PHE A 117 3.84 5.66 11.74
C PHE A 117 4.98 5.47 12.74
N SER A 118 5.03 6.27 13.80
CA SER A 118 6.07 6.15 14.83
C SER A 118 6.13 4.78 15.50
N VAL A 119 5.00 4.08 15.59
CA VAL A 119 4.90 2.72 16.15
C VAL A 119 5.67 1.67 15.35
N TYR A 120 6.07 1.97 14.12
CA TYR A 120 6.83 1.06 13.25
C TYR A 120 8.35 1.32 13.29
N ALA A 121 8.83 2.25 14.08
CA ALA A 121 10.25 2.62 14.13
C ALA A 121 11.18 1.41 14.38
N ASP A 122 10.78 0.48 15.25
CA ASP A 122 11.58 -0.72 15.55
C ASP A 122 11.74 -1.67 14.35
N LEU A 123 10.90 -1.53 13.33
CA LEU A 123 10.97 -2.33 12.11
C LEU A 123 11.90 -1.73 11.03
N GLU A 124 12.42 -0.51 11.26
CA GLU A 124 13.27 0.21 10.29
C GLU A 124 14.42 -0.64 9.77
N LYS A 125 15.09 -1.35 10.66
CA LYS A 125 16.26 -2.16 10.33
C LYS A 125 15.97 -3.27 9.31
N TYR A 126 14.75 -3.79 9.30
CA TYR A 126 14.40 -4.98 8.53
C TYR A 126 13.51 -4.67 7.33
N TYR A 127 12.45 -3.92 7.55
CA TYR A 127 11.39 -3.74 6.55
C TYR A 127 11.49 -2.44 5.75
N PHE A 128 12.25 -1.44 6.18
CA PHE A 128 12.26 -0.18 5.48
C PHE A 128 13.32 -0.11 4.39
N ALA A 129 12.94 0.49 3.25
CA ALA A 129 13.89 0.88 2.23
C ALA A 129 14.62 2.15 2.68
N ARG A 130 15.94 2.11 2.67
CA ARG A 130 16.75 3.26 3.06
C ARG A 130 17.07 4.14 1.86
N VAL A 131 16.87 5.43 2.02
CA VAL A 131 17.35 6.43 1.06
C VAL A 131 18.83 6.72 1.38
N PRO A 132 19.73 6.68 0.41
CA PRO A 132 21.14 6.97 0.65
C PRO A 132 21.37 8.33 1.32
N GLY A 133 22.13 8.32 2.42
CA GLY A 133 22.45 9.55 3.18
C GLY A 133 21.36 10.01 4.15
N GLU A 134 20.34 9.18 4.42
CA GLU A 134 19.32 9.48 5.42
C GLU A 134 19.45 8.55 6.63
N ASP A 135 19.41 9.15 7.84
CA ASP A 135 19.54 8.41 9.11
C ASP A 135 18.23 7.76 9.55
N ARG A 136 17.08 8.31 9.14
CA ARG A 136 15.75 7.82 9.49
C ARG A 136 15.02 7.31 8.26
N CYS A 137 14.30 6.21 8.43
CA CYS A 137 13.53 5.57 7.36
C CYS A 137 12.09 6.09 7.27
N ILE A 138 11.52 6.63 8.35
CA ILE A 138 10.23 7.34 8.30
C ILE A 138 10.50 8.77 7.89
N VAL A 139 9.98 9.16 6.74
CA VAL A 139 10.26 10.46 6.12
C VAL A 139 9.25 11.49 6.62
N THR A 140 9.73 12.53 7.28
CA THR A 140 8.88 13.56 7.91
C THR A 140 9.09 14.95 7.32
N ASP A 141 10.18 15.18 6.63
CA ASP A 141 10.54 16.47 6.04
C ASP A 141 10.15 16.52 4.57
N PRO A 142 9.43 17.57 4.10
CA PRO A 142 8.98 17.69 2.71
C PRO A 142 10.12 17.60 1.66
N ALA A 143 11.27 18.21 1.92
CA ALA A 143 12.41 18.13 1.00
C ALA A 143 12.95 16.71 0.90
N LYS A 144 12.95 15.96 2.01
CA LYS A 144 13.32 14.55 2.04
C LYS A 144 12.28 13.66 1.36
N VAL A 145 11.00 14.02 1.39
CA VAL A 145 9.95 13.33 0.64
C VAL A 145 10.22 13.41 -0.86
N VAL A 146 10.51 14.61 -1.40
CA VAL A 146 10.86 14.79 -2.81
C VAL A 146 12.06 13.92 -3.20
N LYS A 147 13.13 13.96 -2.39
CA LYS A 147 14.31 13.11 -2.60
C LYS A 147 13.95 11.63 -2.61
N THR A 148 13.16 11.18 -1.65
CA THR A 148 12.72 9.77 -1.52
C THR A 148 11.94 9.32 -2.74
N LEU A 149 10.99 10.13 -3.20
CA LEU A 149 10.18 9.82 -4.39
C LEU A 149 11.05 9.77 -5.65
N ASN A 150 12.02 10.66 -5.79
CA ASN A 150 12.97 10.63 -6.92
C ASN A 150 13.87 9.38 -6.86
N CYS A 151 14.33 8.97 -5.68
CA CYS A 151 15.05 7.70 -5.51
C CYS A 151 14.17 6.50 -5.87
N LEU A 152 12.87 6.54 -5.54
CA LEU A 152 11.94 5.48 -5.90
C LEU A 152 11.69 5.41 -7.42
N VAL A 153 11.64 6.56 -8.11
CA VAL A 153 11.62 6.61 -9.57
C VAL A 153 12.90 6.02 -10.16
N GLN A 154 14.06 6.34 -9.61
CA GLN A 154 15.33 5.77 -10.07
C GLN A 154 15.37 4.25 -9.87
N GLU A 155 14.93 3.76 -8.71
CA GLU A 155 14.82 2.31 -8.44
C GLU A 155 13.87 1.63 -9.44
N MET A 156 12.75 2.28 -9.77
CA MET A 156 11.83 1.80 -10.81
C MET A 156 12.53 1.62 -12.16
N GLU A 157 13.28 2.62 -12.62
CA GLU A 157 14.01 2.56 -13.89
C GLU A 157 15.13 1.50 -13.84
N ASN A 158 15.87 1.41 -12.73
CA ASN A 158 16.89 0.38 -12.53
C ASN A 158 16.28 -1.02 -12.64
N ARG A 159 15.12 -1.25 -12.03
CA ARG A 159 14.42 -2.53 -12.15
C ARG A 159 14.00 -2.83 -13.56
N TYR A 160 13.48 -1.85 -14.30
CA TYR A 160 13.14 -2.03 -15.72
C TYR A 160 14.37 -2.45 -16.54
N SER A 161 15.52 -1.81 -16.35
CA SER A 161 16.76 -2.17 -17.05
C SER A 161 17.15 -3.62 -16.77
N VAL A 162 17.05 -4.08 -15.52
CA VAL A 162 17.34 -5.47 -15.17
C VAL A 162 16.31 -6.43 -15.77
N LEU A 163 15.02 -6.11 -15.75
CA LEU A 163 13.99 -6.93 -16.37
C LEU A 163 14.23 -7.11 -17.87
N GLU A 164 14.60 -6.02 -18.55
CA GLU A 164 14.94 -6.03 -19.98
C GLU A 164 16.17 -6.90 -20.26
N GLU A 165 17.25 -6.74 -19.47
CA GLU A 165 18.47 -7.53 -19.59
C GLU A 165 18.20 -9.04 -19.50
N VAL A 166 17.36 -9.47 -18.55
CA VAL A 166 17.03 -10.88 -18.36
C VAL A 166 15.82 -11.35 -19.17
N LYS A 167 15.25 -10.47 -20.02
CA LYS A 167 14.14 -10.74 -20.95
C LYS A 167 12.86 -11.20 -20.24
N VAL A 168 12.47 -10.55 -19.16
CA VAL A 168 11.19 -10.76 -18.49
C VAL A 168 10.40 -9.45 -18.41
N ARG A 169 9.08 -9.52 -18.17
CA ARG A 169 8.20 -8.33 -18.23
C ARG A 169 7.75 -7.82 -16.88
N LYS A 170 7.85 -8.60 -15.83
CA LYS A 170 7.35 -8.24 -14.50
C LYS A 170 8.18 -8.88 -13.38
N LEU A 171 8.04 -8.30 -12.20
CA LEU A 171 8.76 -8.69 -10.99
C LEU A 171 8.63 -10.17 -10.66
N GLU A 172 7.41 -10.73 -10.76
CA GLU A 172 7.15 -12.11 -10.39
C GLU A 172 7.97 -13.09 -11.27
N ASP A 173 7.96 -12.85 -12.58
CA ASP A 173 8.70 -13.66 -13.54
C ASP A 173 10.22 -13.54 -13.30
N TYR A 174 10.69 -12.32 -12.97
CA TYR A 174 12.08 -12.10 -12.58
C TYR A 174 12.46 -12.90 -11.34
N ASN A 175 11.68 -12.76 -10.28
CA ASN A 175 11.96 -13.42 -9.01
C ASN A 175 11.88 -14.95 -9.12
N GLU A 176 11.00 -15.48 -9.97
CA GLU A 176 10.96 -16.90 -10.27
C GLU A 176 12.23 -17.35 -11.02
N LYS A 177 12.64 -16.61 -12.05
CA LYS A 177 13.88 -16.85 -12.79
C LYS A 177 15.11 -16.72 -11.89
N TRP A 178 15.10 -15.72 -10.98
CA TRP A 178 16.18 -15.56 -10.01
C TRP A 178 16.33 -16.78 -9.11
N ARG A 179 15.24 -17.33 -8.58
CA ARG A 179 15.28 -18.54 -7.73
C ARG A 179 15.83 -19.75 -8.46
N LYS A 180 15.57 -19.89 -9.75
CA LYS A 180 15.96 -21.04 -10.57
C LYS A 180 17.37 -20.92 -11.12
N GLU A 181 17.73 -19.76 -11.63
CA GLU A 181 18.90 -19.56 -12.49
C GLU A 181 19.81 -18.41 -12.03
N LEU A 182 19.26 -17.19 -11.90
CA LEU A 182 20.06 -15.98 -11.81
C LEU A 182 20.84 -15.83 -10.49
N ARG A 183 20.41 -16.48 -9.42
CA ARG A 183 21.07 -16.41 -8.10
C ARG A 183 22.51 -16.94 -8.12
N HIS A 184 22.87 -17.73 -9.11
CA HIS A 184 24.19 -18.34 -9.28
C HIS A 184 25.07 -17.59 -10.30
N VAL A 185 24.53 -16.57 -10.97
CA VAL A 185 25.27 -15.77 -11.94
C VAL A 185 26.16 -14.78 -11.20
N LEU A 186 27.46 -14.84 -11.47
CA LEU A 186 28.43 -13.93 -10.89
C LEU A 186 28.81 -12.84 -11.90
N ASN A 187 29.20 -11.66 -11.37
CA ASN A 187 29.81 -10.60 -12.16
C ASN A 187 31.31 -10.87 -12.36
N ALA A 188 32.02 -9.97 -13.04
CA ALA A 188 33.47 -10.11 -13.30
C ALA A 188 34.33 -10.15 -12.03
N GLU A 189 33.80 -9.65 -10.91
CA GLU A 189 34.47 -9.60 -9.61
C GLU A 189 34.15 -10.81 -8.72
N GLY A 190 33.33 -11.78 -9.23
CA GLY A 190 32.94 -12.98 -8.51
C GLY A 190 31.78 -12.77 -7.52
N ALA A 191 31.15 -11.61 -7.50
CA ALA A 191 29.96 -11.34 -6.67
C ALA A 191 28.65 -11.67 -7.41
N PRO A 192 27.55 -11.95 -6.68
CA PRO A 192 26.25 -12.18 -7.30
C PRO A 192 25.82 -11.00 -8.17
N LYS A 193 25.65 -11.24 -9.48
CA LYS A 193 25.25 -10.19 -10.44
C LYS A 193 23.81 -9.74 -10.23
N TYR A 194 22.92 -10.67 -9.89
CA TYR A 194 21.50 -10.39 -9.71
C TYR A 194 21.07 -10.65 -8.27
N LYS A 195 20.16 -9.80 -7.77
CA LYS A 195 19.60 -9.90 -6.42
C LYS A 195 18.10 -10.14 -6.52
N PHE A 196 17.54 -10.82 -5.52
CA PHE A 196 16.09 -10.90 -5.37
C PHE A 196 15.51 -9.49 -5.22
N MET A 197 14.40 -9.21 -5.91
CA MET A 197 13.74 -7.92 -5.86
C MET A 197 12.50 -8.01 -4.96
N PRO A 198 12.50 -7.40 -3.76
CA PRO A 198 11.30 -7.32 -2.93
C PRO A 198 10.26 -6.39 -3.55
N TYR A 199 9.00 -6.58 -3.19
CA TYR A 199 7.99 -5.54 -3.38
C TYR A 199 8.38 -4.29 -2.56
N ILE A 200 8.09 -3.11 -3.09
CA ILE A 200 8.23 -1.84 -2.36
C ILE A 200 6.86 -1.20 -2.26
N VAL A 201 6.41 -0.89 -1.05
CA VAL A 201 5.16 -0.18 -0.81
C VAL A 201 5.48 1.15 -0.15
N CYS A 202 5.22 2.24 -0.86
CA CYS A 202 5.35 3.60 -0.36
C CYS A 202 3.99 4.09 0.13
N ILE A 203 3.90 4.48 1.40
CA ILE A 203 2.67 4.91 2.06
C ILE A 203 2.85 6.35 2.52
N ILE A 204 1.96 7.23 2.05
CA ILE A 204 1.93 8.65 2.39
C ILE A 204 0.68 8.93 3.21
N ASP A 205 0.84 9.34 4.48
CA ASP A 205 -0.29 9.56 5.40
C ASP A 205 -1.14 10.77 5.01
N GLU A 206 -0.53 11.90 4.65
CA GLU A 206 -1.28 13.10 4.26
C GLU A 206 -0.68 13.76 3.00
N PHE A 207 -1.27 13.42 1.87
CA PHE A 207 -0.79 13.90 0.57
C PHE A 207 -1.05 15.39 0.35
N ALA A 208 -2.17 15.92 0.87
CA ALA A 208 -2.50 17.32 0.70
C ALA A 208 -1.43 18.24 1.30
N ASP A 209 -0.87 17.88 2.47
CA ASP A 209 0.20 18.67 3.10
C ASP A 209 1.45 18.71 2.22
N MET A 210 1.75 17.62 1.50
CA MET A 210 2.89 17.54 0.57
C MET A 210 2.68 18.42 -0.66
N ILE A 211 1.48 18.38 -1.27
CA ILE A 211 1.14 19.21 -2.42
C ILE A 211 1.17 20.69 -2.05
N MET A 212 0.66 21.07 -0.89
CA MET A 212 0.66 22.46 -0.44
C MET A 212 2.09 23.00 -0.20
N THR A 213 3.03 22.14 0.17
CA THR A 213 4.41 22.54 0.50
C THR A 213 5.34 22.48 -0.70
N SER A 214 5.26 21.42 -1.50
CA SER A 214 6.24 21.11 -2.56
C SER A 214 5.60 20.98 -3.96
N GLY A 215 4.29 21.07 -4.08
CA GLY A 215 3.56 21.14 -5.34
C GLY A 215 4.02 20.13 -6.39
N LYS A 216 4.46 20.64 -7.54
CA LYS A 216 4.88 19.82 -8.70
C LYS A 216 6.09 18.91 -8.41
N GLU A 217 6.94 19.26 -7.47
CA GLU A 217 8.12 18.45 -7.14
C GLU A 217 7.73 17.08 -6.53
N VAL A 218 6.61 17.04 -5.82
CA VAL A 218 6.03 15.79 -5.29
C VAL A 218 5.09 15.14 -6.31
N GLU A 219 4.29 15.94 -7.02
CA GLU A 219 3.31 15.44 -7.98
C GLU A 219 3.97 14.65 -9.12
N THR A 220 5.02 15.22 -9.72
CA THR A 220 5.68 14.63 -10.90
C THR A 220 6.19 13.20 -10.66
N PRO A 221 6.97 12.90 -9.61
CA PRO A 221 7.41 11.53 -9.35
C PRO A 221 6.26 10.60 -8.99
N ILE A 222 5.23 11.07 -8.28
CA ILE A 222 4.06 10.24 -7.95
C ILE A 222 3.31 9.83 -9.21
N VAL A 223 3.04 10.75 -10.12
CA VAL A 223 2.38 10.44 -11.40
C VAL A 223 3.21 9.42 -12.19
N ARG A 224 4.54 9.59 -12.26
CA ARG A 224 5.43 8.68 -12.96
C ARG A 224 5.41 7.26 -12.38
N ILE A 225 5.45 7.15 -11.05
CA ILE A 225 5.34 5.86 -10.35
C ILE A 225 3.96 5.25 -10.60
N ALA A 226 2.89 6.02 -10.43
CA ALA A 226 1.53 5.54 -10.62
C ALA A 226 1.27 4.98 -12.02
N GLN A 227 1.90 5.54 -13.04
CA GLN A 227 1.75 5.09 -14.43
C GLN A 227 2.56 3.84 -14.76
N LYS A 228 3.73 3.64 -14.15
CA LYS A 228 4.71 2.66 -14.63
C LYS A 228 5.13 1.61 -13.61
N ALA A 229 5.06 1.86 -12.31
CA ALA A 229 5.77 1.07 -11.32
C ALA A 229 5.15 -0.31 -11.02
N ARG A 230 3.93 -0.59 -11.46
CA ARG A 230 3.23 -1.87 -11.22
C ARG A 230 4.05 -3.08 -11.64
N ALA A 231 4.59 -3.07 -12.86
CA ALA A 231 5.30 -4.21 -13.42
C ALA A 231 6.59 -4.55 -12.65
N VAL A 232 7.21 -3.56 -12.02
CA VAL A 232 8.45 -3.71 -11.25
C VAL A 232 8.19 -3.85 -9.74
N GLY A 233 6.93 -4.07 -9.32
CA GLY A 233 6.56 -4.37 -7.94
C GLY A 233 6.70 -3.20 -6.98
N ILE A 234 6.50 -1.97 -7.46
CA ILE A 234 6.47 -0.77 -6.63
C ILE A 234 5.04 -0.25 -6.59
N HIS A 235 4.51 -0.03 -5.39
CA HIS A 235 3.14 0.35 -5.13
C HIS A 235 3.06 1.61 -4.27
N LEU A 236 2.08 2.47 -4.56
CA LEU A 236 1.77 3.66 -3.77
C LEU A 236 0.46 3.47 -3.01
N ILE A 237 0.46 3.85 -1.75
CA ILE A 237 -0.75 4.09 -0.97
C ILE A 237 -0.71 5.55 -0.55
N VAL A 238 -1.60 6.34 -1.13
CA VAL A 238 -1.66 7.78 -0.88
C VAL A 238 -2.90 8.06 -0.06
N ALA A 239 -2.73 8.64 1.11
CA ALA A 239 -3.85 8.99 1.96
C ALA A 239 -4.01 10.50 2.10
N THR A 240 -5.26 10.95 2.30
CA THR A 240 -5.56 12.36 2.51
C THR A 240 -6.85 12.56 3.32
N GLN A 241 -6.87 13.61 4.11
CA GLN A 241 -8.08 14.10 4.78
C GLN A 241 -8.87 15.09 3.90
N ARG A 242 -8.27 15.53 2.78
CA ARG A 242 -8.84 16.54 1.86
C ARG A 242 -8.97 15.96 0.45
N PRO A 243 -10.01 15.18 0.16
CA PRO A 243 -10.17 14.51 -1.13
C PRO A 243 -10.65 15.44 -2.26
N ALA A 244 -10.81 16.73 -2.01
CA ALA A 244 -11.27 17.68 -3.01
C ALA A 244 -10.12 18.11 -3.94
N ALA A 245 -10.42 18.22 -5.23
CA ALA A 245 -9.52 18.72 -6.27
C ALA A 245 -9.70 20.23 -6.47
N ASN A 246 -9.52 21.03 -5.43
CA ASN A 246 -9.55 22.49 -5.52
C ASN A 246 -8.15 23.05 -5.38
#